data_fffd520ca95941beaafbc3af9acfc3cd
#
_entry.id   fffd520ca95941beaafbc3af9acfc3cd
#
_cell.length_a   1.000
_cell.length_b   1.000
_cell.length_c   1.000
_cell.angle_alpha   90.00
_cell.angle_beta   90.00
_cell.angle_gamma   90.00
#
_symmetry.space_group_name_H-M   'P 1'
#
loop_
_entity.id
_entity.type
_entity.pdbx_description
1 polymer ?
#
loop_
_entity_poly.entity_id
_entity_poly.type
_entity_poly.pdbx_seq_one_letter_code
_entity_poly.pdbx_strand_id
1 'polypeptide(L)'
;GFPWTQLLVISLVRFSEPIAFTSLFPYVYFMVKDFKIAPDEAQVSKYSGYLSSTFALCQVLSSLQWGKFSDKYGRKPALFIGLCGTCASSLILGFSQNFYQALFARSLMGLLNGNVAVLRTVIGEVASERRHQALAFSTMPLLFQFGSVIGPMIGGFFSFPKGSGNNKEVPKWFPK
;
A
#
# COMPACT_ATOMS: atom_id res chain seq x y z
N GLY A 1 -22.11 -4.01 -24.55
CA GLY A 1 -20.69 -4.34 -24.68
C GLY A 1 -19.98 -4.24 -23.33
N PHE A 2 -18.95 -5.05 -23.09
CA PHE A 2 -18.20 -5.07 -21.85
C PHE A 2 -17.48 -3.72 -21.62
N PRO A 3 -17.58 -3.07 -20.47
CA PRO A 3 -17.04 -1.73 -20.23
C PRO A 3 -15.53 -1.77 -19.97
N TRP A 4 -14.73 -2.00 -21.00
CA TRP A 4 -13.27 -2.14 -20.93
C TRP A 4 -12.57 -0.94 -20.32
N THR A 5 -13.03 0.28 -20.63
CA THR A 5 -12.43 1.52 -20.10
C THR A 5 -12.58 1.61 -18.58
N GLN A 6 -13.75 1.27 -18.05
CA GLN A 6 -13.99 1.28 -16.60
C GLN A 6 -13.17 0.20 -15.91
N LEU A 7 -13.10 -1.00 -16.49
CA LEU A 7 -12.26 -2.07 -15.95
C LEU A 7 -10.78 -1.70 -15.95
N LEU A 8 -10.30 -1.02 -16.99
CA LEU A 8 -8.91 -0.56 -17.07
C LEU A 8 -8.59 0.45 -15.96
N VAL A 9 -9.45 1.45 -15.75
CA VAL A 9 -9.27 2.45 -14.68
C VAL A 9 -9.26 1.77 -13.31
N ILE A 10 -10.21 0.88 -13.05
CA ILE A 10 -10.30 0.11 -11.81
C ILE A 10 -9.03 -0.73 -11.62
N SER A 11 -8.53 -1.35 -12.69
CA SER A 11 -7.32 -2.17 -12.68
C SER A 11 -6.08 -1.34 -12.33
N LEU A 12 -5.94 -0.13 -12.87
CA LEU A 12 -4.84 0.77 -12.54
C LEU A 12 -4.87 1.20 -11.08
N VAL A 13 -6.04 1.57 -10.56
CA VAL A 13 -6.21 1.91 -9.14
C VAL A 13 -5.87 0.69 -8.28
N ARG A 14 -6.33 -0.49 -8.66
CA ARG A 14 -6.05 -1.74 -7.94
C ARG A 14 -4.56 -2.11 -7.97
N PHE A 15 -3.88 -1.85 -9.07
CA PHE A 15 -2.45 -2.15 -9.23
C PHE A 15 -1.54 -1.25 -8.39
N SER A 16 -1.93 0.02 -8.18
CA SER A 16 -1.15 0.96 -7.36
C SER A 16 -1.07 0.56 -5.89
N GLU A 17 -2.10 -0.09 -5.37
CA GLU A 17 -2.22 -0.46 -3.97
C GLU A 17 -1.19 -1.50 -3.50
N PRO A 18 -1.02 -2.68 -4.15
CA PRO A 18 -0.01 -3.64 -3.76
C PRO A 18 1.41 -3.10 -3.95
N ILE A 19 1.65 -2.25 -4.96
CA ILE A 19 2.95 -1.60 -5.13
C ILE A 19 3.25 -0.71 -3.92
N ALA A 20 2.33 0.17 -3.53
CA ALA A 20 2.50 1.03 -2.36
C ALA A 20 2.67 0.24 -1.07
N PHE A 21 1.94 -0.86 -0.90
CA PHE A 21 2.03 -1.71 0.29
C PHE A 21 3.35 -2.49 0.35
N THR A 22 3.75 -3.15 -0.73
CA THR A 22 4.89 -4.07 -0.74
C THR A 22 6.23 -3.37 -0.95
N SER A 23 6.27 -2.21 -1.61
CA SER A 23 7.49 -1.39 -1.72
C SER A 23 8.02 -0.91 -0.36
N LEU A 24 7.12 -0.83 0.63
CA LEU A 24 7.48 -0.39 1.97
C LEU A 24 8.17 -1.48 2.81
N PHE A 25 8.06 -2.78 2.47
CA PHE A 25 8.67 -3.84 3.26
C PHE A 25 10.19 -3.70 3.41
N PRO A 26 10.97 -3.52 2.34
CA PRO A 26 12.40 -3.27 2.48
C PRO A 26 12.70 -1.98 3.24
N TYR A 27 11.95 -0.91 2.94
CA TYR A 27 12.12 0.39 3.56
C TYR A 27 11.85 0.37 5.07
N VAL A 28 10.75 -0.26 5.50
CA VAL A 28 10.36 -0.36 6.93
C VAL A 28 11.44 -1.06 7.76
N TYR A 29 12.05 -2.12 7.23
CA TYR A 29 13.12 -2.83 7.91
C TYR A 29 14.32 -1.90 8.17
N PHE A 30 14.81 -1.22 7.15
CA PHE A 30 15.93 -0.27 7.28
C PHE A 30 15.59 0.92 8.17
N MET A 31 14.36 1.44 8.07
CA MET A 31 13.88 2.54 8.88
C MET A 31 13.87 2.19 10.38
N VAL A 32 13.39 0.99 10.75
CA VAL A 32 13.40 0.52 12.15
C VAL A 32 14.84 0.35 12.64
N LYS A 33 15.75 -0.12 11.79
CA LYS A 33 17.17 -0.24 12.11
C LYS A 33 17.82 1.13 12.35
N ASP A 34 17.46 2.13 11.55
CA ASP A 34 17.98 3.50 11.69
C ASP A 34 17.48 4.20 12.95
N PHE A 35 16.29 3.86 13.45
CA PHE A 35 15.76 4.38 14.71
C PHE A 35 16.54 3.91 15.95
N LYS A 36 17.46 2.93 15.81
CA LYS A 36 18.29 2.37 16.89
C LYS A 36 17.50 1.92 18.14
N ILE A 37 16.24 1.53 17.95
CA ILE A 37 15.35 1.11 19.03
C ILE A 37 15.62 -0.37 19.40
N ALA A 38 16.14 -1.14 18.46
CA ALA A 38 16.35 -2.57 18.61
C ALA A 38 17.84 -2.89 18.60
N PRO A 39 18.41 -3.48 19.68
CA PRO A 39 19.80 -3.89 19.73
C PRO A 39 20.11 -5.10 18.84
N ASP A 40 19.12 -5.95 18.58
CA ASP A 40 19.26 -7.20 17.84
C ASP A 40 18.41 -7.23 16.56
N GLU A 41 18.87 -7.95 15.54
CA GLU A 41 18.13 -8.12 14.26
C GLU A 41 16.76 -8.79 14.47
N ALA A 42 16.64 -9.68 15.44
CA ALA A 42 15.36 -10.30 15.81
C ALA A 42 14.35 -9.27 16.30
N GLN A 43 14.79 -8.29 17.08
CA GLN A 43 13.94 -7.18 17.53
C GLN A 43 13.57 -6.23 16.40
N VAL A 44 14.47 -5.95 15.46
CA VAL A 44 14.17 -5.16 14.26
C VAL A 44 13.02 -5.81 13.47
N SER A 45 13.08 -7.12 13.26
CA SER A 45 12.02 -7.88 12.60
C SER A 45 10.68 -7.81 13.35
N LYS A 46 10.71 -7.86 14.69
CA LYS A 46 9.52 -7.74 15.55
C LYS A 46 8.86 -6.37 15.42
N TYR A 47 9.61 -5.28 15.47
CA TYR A 47 9.07 -3.92 15.31
C TYR A 47 8.57 -3.68 13.89
N SER A 48 9.24 -4.20 12.88
CA SER A 48 8.76 -4.17 11.48
C SER A 48 7.43 -4.93 11.32
N GLY A 49 7.30 -6.06 12.03
CA GLY A 49 6.06 -6.81 12.12
C GLY A 49 4.92 -6.02 12.75
N TYR A 50 5.18 -5.26 13.81
CA TYR A 50 4.17 -4.38 14.43
C TYR A 50 3.68 -3.30 13.47
N LEU A 51 4.58 -2.65 12.73
CA LEU A 51 4.21 -1.64 11.72
C LEU A 51 3.34 -2.22 10.61
N SER A 52 3.65 -3.44 10.17
CA SER A 52 2.87 -4.12 9.12
C SER A 52 1.51 -4.58 9.65
N SER A 53 1.46 -5.13 10.86
CA SER A 53 0.22 -5.61 11.49
C SER A 53 -0.74 -4.47 11.82
N THR A 54 -0.22 -3.32 12.25
CA THR A 54 -1.03 -2.14 12.55
C THR A 54 -1.76 -1.64 11.31
N PHE A 55 -1.10 -1.61 10.16
CA PHE A 55 -1.74 -1.27 8.90
C PHE A 55 -2.92 -2.22 8.60
N ALA A 56 -2.69 -3.53 8.66
CA ALA A 56 -3.70 -4.54 8.37
C ALA A 56 -4.89 -4.46 9.33
N LEU A 57 -4.62 -4.28 10.63
CA LEU A 57 -5.66 -4.14 11.65
C LEU A 57 -6.53 -2.91 11.40
N CYS A 58 -5.93 -1.75 11.18
CA CYS A 58 -6.64 -0.51 10.89
C CYS A 58 -7.46 -0.61 9.60
N GLN A 59 -6.94 -1.27 8.57
CA GLN A 59 -7.64 -1.51 7.31
C GLN A 59 -8.89 -2.37 7.52
N VAL A 60 -8.79 -3.45 8.30
CA VAL A 60 -9.95 -4.30 8.62
C VAL A 60 -11.02 -3.51 9.36
N LEU A 61 -10.63 -2.75 10.39
CA LEU A 61 -11.56 -1.94 11.18
C LEU A 61 -12.28 -0.87 10.36
N SER A 62 -11.58 -0.24 9.41
CA SER A 62 -12.14 0.82 8.57
C SER A 62 -12.93 0.31 7.35
N SER A 63 -12.71 -0.94 6.93
CA SER A 63 -13.28 -1.48 5.70
C SER A 63 -14.81 -1.39 5.62
N LEU A 64 -15.51 -1.69 6.73
CA LEU A 64 -16.96 -1.60 6.81
C LEU A 64 -17.46 -0.15 6.73
N GLN A 65 -16.73 0.78 7.34
CA GLN A 65 -17.09 2.21 7.32
C GLN A 65 -16.93 2.77 5.90
N TRP A 66 -15.87 2.38 5.19
CA TRP A 66 -15.65 2.75 3.80
C TRP A 66 -16.72 2.19 2.86
N GLY A 67 -17.19 0.97 3.11
CA GLY A 67 -18.32 0.40 2.38
C GLY A 67 -19.57 1.29 2.51
N LYS A 68 -19.98 1.59 3.74
CA LYS A 68 -21.13 2.47 4.03
C LYS A 68 -20.95 3.90 3.47
N PHE A 69 -19.75 4.44 3.57
CA PHE A 69 -19.42 5.76 3.01
C PHE A 69 -19.56 5.77 1.49
N SER A 70 -19.02 4.75 0.83
CA SER A 70 -19.12 4.57 -0.62
C SER A 70 -20.56 4.38 -1.10
N ASP A 71 -21.41 3.68 -0.33
CA ASP A 71 -22.83 3.51 -0.64
C ASP A 71 -23.63 4.83 -0.51
N LYS A 72 -23.27 5.68 0.47
CA LYS A 72 -23.95 6.95 0.73
C LYS A 72 -23.52 8.09 -0.19
N TYR A 73 -22.23 8.24 -0.43
CA TYR A 73 -21.66 9.38 -1.16
C TYR A 73 -21.21 9.03 -2.58
N GLY A 74 -21.25 7.76 -2.94
CA GLY A 74 -20.84 7.26 -4.25
C GLY A 74 -19.44 6.69 -4.28
N ARG A 75 -19.16 5.90 -5.34
CA ARG A 75 -17.92 5.14 -5.49
C ARG A 75 -16.71 6.04 -5.81
N LYS A 76 -16.91 7.03 -6.71
CA LYS A 76 -15.82 7.91 -7.18
C LYS A 76 -15.19 8.74 -6.06
N PRO A 77 -15.96 9.50 -5.24
CA PRO A 77 -15.37 10.27 -4.15
C PRO A 77 -14.71 9.40 -3.09
N ALA A 78 -15.27 8.21 -2.80
CA ALA A 78 -14.66 7.28 -1.87
C ALA A 78 -13.27 6.82 -2.32
N LEU A 79 -13.14 6.42 -3.59
CA LEU A 79 -11.84 6.02 -4.17
C LEU A 79 -10.85 7.18 -4.19
N PHE A 80 -11.29 8.39 -4.55
CA PHE A 80 -10.42 9.55 -4.60
C PHE A 80 -9.88 9.94 -3.22
N ILE A 81 -10.74 10.00 -2.22
CA ILE A 81 -10.33 10.31 -0.84
C ILE A 81 -9.39 9.23 -0.30
N GLY A 82 -9.67 7.94 -0.57
CA GLY A 82 -8.81 6.84 -0.18
C GLY A 82 -7.41 6.90 -0.81
N LEU A 83 -7.33 7.22 -2.09
CA LEU A 83 -6.04 7.41 -2.78
C LEU A 83 -5.25 8.61 -2.24
N CYS A 84 -5.90 9.76 -2.09
CA CYS A 84 -5.28 10.95 -1.50
C CYS A 84 -4.80 10.68 -0.07
N GLY A 85 -5.61 10.01 0.73
CA GLY A 85 -5.27 9.62 2.09
C GLY A 85 -4.06 8.67 2.15
N THR A 86 -4.01 7.69 1.26
CA THR A 86 -2.87 6.77 1.16
C THR A 86 -1.59 7.51 0.75
N CYS A 87 -1.67 8.41 -0.23
CA CYS A 87 -0.53 9.24 -0.62
C CYS A 87 -0.03 10.14 0.52
N ALA A 88 -0.93 10.85 1.20
CA ALA A 88 -0.57 11.70 2.32
C ALA A 88 0.07 10.91 3.48
N SER A 89 -0.51 9.76 3.81
CA SER A 89 0.04 8.88 4.87
C SER A 89 1.40 8.30 4.49
N SER A 90 1.63 8.00 3.21
CA SER A 90 2.93 7.53 2.70
C SER A 90 4.00 8.62 2.81
N LEU A 91 3.64 9.88 2.56
CA LEU A 91 4.55 11.02 2.76
C LEU A 91 4.89 11.19 4.24
N ILE A 92 3.90 11.14 5.14
CA ILE A 92 4.13 11.20 6.59
C ILE A 92 5.06 10.07 7.05
N LEU A 93 4.86 8.86 6.52
CA LEU A 93 5.75 7.74 6.82
C LEU A 93 7.18 7.99 6.34
N GLY A 94 7.34 8.54 5.12
CA GLY A 94 8.66 8.86 4.55
C GLY A 94 9.43 9.91 5.35
N PHE A 95 8.73 10.85 5.99
CA PHE A 95 9.33 11.88 6.84
C PHE A 95 9.38 11.50 8.33
N SER A 96 8.97 10.30 8.70
CA SER A 96 8.98 9.87 10.11
C SER A 96 10.41 9.73 10.62
N GLN A 97 10.67 10.33 11.79
CA GLN A 97 11.96 10.30 12.49
C GLN A 97 11.95 9.34 13.68
N ASN A 98 10.78 8.94 14.14
CA ASN A 98 10.58 8.08 15.29
C ASN A 98 9.65 6.93 14.98
N PHE A 99 9.81 5.81 15.72
CA PHE A 99 8.94 4.63 15.59
C PHE A 99 7.45 4.98 15.80
N TYR A 100 7.13 5.81 16.77
CA TYR A 100 5.75 6.22 17.05
C TYR A 100 5.12 7.03 15.91
N GLN A 101 5.90 7.90 15.25
CA GLN A 101 5.44 8.62 14.05
C GLN A 101 5.19 7.65 12.89
N ALA A 102 6.07 6.68 12.70
CA ALA A 102 5.90 5.63 11.70
C ALA A 102 4.66 4.77 11.98
N LEU A 103 4.43 4.43 13.25
CA LEU A 103 3.26 3.67 13.69
C LEU A 103 1.96 4.46 13.43
N PHE A 104 1.95 5.75 13.74
CA PHE A 104 0.83 6.65 13.47
C PHE A 104 0.55 6.76 11.96
N ALA A 105 1.59 6.96 11.14
CA ALA A 105 1.47 7.04 9.69
C ALA A 105 0.90 5.73 9.09
N ARG A 106 1.35 4.58 9.61
CA ARG A 106 0.86 3.25 9.20
C ARG A 106 -0.59 3.03 9.62
N SER A 107 -0.98 3.46 10.82
CA SER A 107 -2.35 3.41 11.29
C SER A 107 -3.27 4.26 10.40
N LEU A 108 -2.85 5.48 10.11
CA LEU A 108 -3.58 6.40 9.24
C LEU A 108 -3.71 5.84 7.81
N MET A 109 -2.63 5.27 7.28
CA MET A 109 -2.63 4.61 5.97
C MET A 109 -3.61 3.45 5.92
N GLY A 110 -3.68 2.63 6.96
CA GLY A 110 -4.67 1.55 7.08
C GLY A 110 -6.10 2.07 7.17
N LEU A 111 -6.35 3.09 8.00
CA LEU A 111 -7.68 3.68 8.18
C LEU A 111 -8.21 4.34 6.90
N LEU A 112 -7.35 4.99 6.12
CA LEU A 112 -7.73 5.67 4.88
C LEU A 112 -7.73 4.74 3.66
N ASN A 113 -7.20 3.54 3.78
CA ASN A 113 -7.17 2.56 2.69
C ASN A 113 -8.45 1.71 2.64
N GLY A 114 -9.57 2.33 2.30
CA GLY A 114 -10.84 1.65 2.04
C GLY A 114 -11.05 1.18 0.61
N ASN A 115 -10.09 1.44 -0.28
CA ASN A 115 -10.21 1.22 -1.72
C ASN A 115 -10.53 -0.23 -2.08
N VAL A 116 -9.98 -1.21 -1.37
CA VAL A 116 -10.20 -2.65 -1.63
C VAL A 116 -11.67 -3.02 -1.55
N ALA A 117 -12.36 -2.57 -0.48
CA ALA A 117 -13.77 -2.85 -0.28
C ALA A 117 -14.62 -2.18 -1.36
N VAL A 118 -14.35 -0.90 -1.63
CA VAL A 118 -15.07 -0.12 -2.66
C VAL A 118 -14.86 -0.70 -4.05
N LEU A 119 -13.62 -1.08 -4.40
CA LEU A 119 -13.31 -1.68 -5.71
C LEU A 119 -14.02 -3.01 -5.94
N ARG A 120 -14.11 -3.88 -4.93
CA ARG A 120 -14.86 -5.13 -5.03
C ARG A 120 -16.33 -4.88 -5.34
N THR A 121 -16.94 -3.89 -4.71
CA THR A 121 -18.33 -3.52 -4.97
C THR A 121 -18.50 -2.96 -6.38
N VAL A 122 -17.59 -2.07 -6.80
CA VAL A 122 -17.62 -1.49 -8.16
C VAL A 122 -17.49 -2.58 -9.23
N ILE A 123 -16.60 -3.55 -9.04
CA ILE A 123 -16.45 -4.67 -9.98
C ILE A 123 -17.74 -5.50 -10.04
N GLY A 124 -18.37 -5.75 -8.90
CA GLY A 124 -19.67 -6.44 -8.86
C GLY A 124 -20.78 -5.71 -9.62
N GLU A 125 -20.78 -4.36 -9.55
CA GLU A 125 -21.75 -3.51 -10.25
C GLU A 125 -21.47 -3.39 -11.76
N VAL A 126 -20.20 -3.27 -12.14
CA VAL A 126 -19.76 -3.13 -13.54
C VAL A 126 -19.93 -4.45 -14.32
N ALA A 127 -19.65 -5.56 -13.67
CA ALA A 127 -19.79 -6.89 -14.24
C ALA A 127 -21.17 -7.49 -13.90
N SER A 128 -22.24 -6.93 -14.47
CA SER A 128 -23.62 -7.38 -14.24
C SER A 128 -23.91 -8.80 -14.77
N GLU A 129 -23.21 -9.27 -15.80
CA GLU A 129 -23.35 -10.61 -16.35
C GLU A 129 -22.42 -11.60 -15.65
N ARG A 130 -22.94 -12.76 -15.24
CA ARG A 130 -22.16 -13.82 -14.54
C ARG A 130 -20.88 -14.23 -15.27
N ARG A 131 -20.90 -14.24 -16.59
CA ARG A 131 -19.74 -14.58 -17.43
C ARG A 131 -18.61 -13.54 -17.27
N HIS A 132 -18.96 -12.27 -17.15
CA HIS A 132 -18.02 -11.18 -17.02
C HIS A 132 -17.52 -11.01 -15.56
N GLN A 133 -18.33 -11.42 -14.60
CA GLN A 133 -17.94 -11.40 -13.17
C GLN A 133 -16.72 -12.28 -12.90
N ALA A 134 -16.70 -13.50 -13.42
CA ALA A 134 -15.56 -14.40 -13.23
C ALA A 134 -14.24 -13.80 -13.74
N LEU A 135 -14.28 -13.18 -14.93
CA LEU A 135 -13.12 -12.50 -15.52
C LEU A 135 -12.69 -11.27 -14.69
N ALA A 136 -13.63 -10.43 -14.32
CA ALA A 136 -13.37 -9.20 -13.59
C ALA A 136 -12.82 -9.47 -12.18
N PHE A 137 -13.36 -10.45 -11.46
CA PHE A 137 -12.87 -10.83 -10.14
C PHE A 137 -11.52 -11.56 -10.19
N SER A 138 -11.22 -12.35 -11.23
CA SER A 138 -9.92 -13.01 -11.39
C SER A 138 -8.78 -12.00 -11.68
N THR A 139 -9.10 -10.87 -12.27
CA THR A 139 -8.13 -9.79 -12.52
C THR A 139 -7.56 -9.20 -11.21
N MET A 140 -8.37 -9.15 -10.15
CA MET A 140 -7.94 -8.58 -8.87
C MET A 140 -6.74 -9.27 -8.21
N PRO A 141 -6.77 -10.60 -7.97
CA PRO A 141 -5.62 -11.29 -7.39
C PRO A 141 -4.42 -11.28 -8.35
N LEU A 142 -4.65 -11.29 -9.65
CA LEU A 142 -3.58 -11.23 -10.66
C LEU A 142 -2.81 -9.92 -10.56
N LEU A 143 -3.50 -8.78 -10.54
CA LEU A 143 -2.90 -7.45 -10.36
C LEU A 143 -2.20 -7.32 -9.01
N PHE A 144 -2.77 -7.92 -7.95
CA PHE A 144 -2.12 -7.94 -6.64
C PHE A 144 -0.80 -8.68 -6.68
N GLN A 145 -0.73 -9.84 -7.32
CA GLN A 145 0.51 -10.62 -7.44
C GLN A 145 1.58 -9.87 -8.25
N PHE A 146 1.23 -9.29 -9.40
CA PHE A 146 2.17 -8.47 -10.16
C PHE A 146 2.68 -7.27 -9.37
N GLY A 147 1.78 -6.54 -8.69
CA GLY A 147 2.16 -5.42 -7.85
C GLY A 147 3.04 -5.82 -6.66
N SER A 148 2.80 -7.00 -6.07
CA SER A 148 3.60 -7.52 -4.96
C SER A 148 5.02 -7.93 -5.36
N VAL A 149 5.25 -8.24 -6.63
CA VAL A 149 6.60 -8.48 -7.17
C VAL A 149 7.30 -7.17 -7.51
N ILE A 150 6.61 -6.27 -8.19
CA ILE A 150 7.17 -4.98 -8.63
C ILE A 150 7.44 -4.05 -7.44
N GLY A 151 6.57 -4.06 -6.42
CA GLY A 151 6.69 -3.22 -5.23
C GLY A 151 8.05 -3.33 -4.53
N PRO A 152 8.46 -4.52 -4.07
CA PRO A 152 9.76 -4.71 -3.44
C PRO A 152 10.95 -4.40 -4.35
N MET A 153 10.83 -4.61 -5.66
CA MET A 153 11.87 -4.22 -6.62
C MET A 153 12.06 -2.71 -6.61
N ILE A 154 10.98 -1.93 -6.69
CA ILE A 154 11.02 -0.46 -6.59
C ILE A 154 11.52 -0.05 -5.21
N GLY A 155 10.94 -0.58 -4.13
CA GLY A 155 11.33 -0.27 -2.77
C GLY A 155 12.79 -0.59 -2.48
N GLY A 156 13.27 -1.74 -2.93
CA GLY A 156 14.68 -2.15 -2.79
C GLY A 156 15.63 -1.25 -3.58
N PHE A 157 15.24 -0.85 -4.80
CA PHE A 157 16.05 0.04 -5.62
C PHE A 157 16.24 1.43 -4.98
N PHE A 158 15.20 1.96 -4.36
CA PHE A 158 15.25 3.26 -3.68
C PHE A 158 15.73 3.20 -2.22
N SER A 159 15.75 2.01 -1.59
CA SER A 159 16.14 1.81 -0.18
C SER A 159 17.63 1.52 0.00
N PHE A 160 18.52 2.06 -0.84
CA PHE A 160 19.96 1.88 -0.64
C PHE A 160 20.39 2.46 0.72
N PRO A 161 20.82 1.63 1.70
CA PRO A 161 21.25 2.14 2.99
C PRO A 161 22.53 2.97 2.82
N LYS A 162 22.48 4.24 3.17
CA LYS A 162 23.66 5.06 3.40
C LYS A 162 24.45 4.40 4.53
N GLY A 163 25.49 3.62 4.21
CA GLY A 163 26.44 3.20 5.23
C GLY A 163 26.59 1.69 5.49
N SER A 164 26.13 0.80 4.62
CA SER A 164 26.61 -0.58 4.67
C SER A 164 28.02 -0.60 4.06
N GLY A 165 29.04 -0.53 4.95
CA GLY A 165 30.44 -0.52 4.56
C GLY A 165 30.81 -1.75 3.74
N ASN A 166 30.95 -1.55 2.48
CA ASN A 166 31.93 -2.11 1.57
C ASN A 166 31.75 -1.40 0.23
N ASN A 167 32.62 -0.46 -0.08
CA ASN A 167 32.98 0.13 -1.37
C ASN A 167 32.08 -0.19 -2.59
N LYS A 168 30.76 0.01 -2.51
CA LYS A 168 29.92 0.13 -3.68
C LYS A 168 29.55 1.59 -3.82
N GLU A 169 30.21 2.23 -4.78
CA GLU A 169 29.96 3.61 -5.17
C GLU A 169 28.48 3.85 -5.35
N VAL A 170 27.94 4.79 -4.57
CA VAL A 170 26.57 5.30 -4.74
C VAL A 170 26.47 5.80 -6.18
N PRO A 171 25.49 5.38 -6.98
CA PRO A 171 25.35 5.87 -8.34
C PRO A 171 25.34 7.41 -8.35
N LYS A 172 26.11 8.02 -9.25
CA LYS A 172 26.35 9.48 -9.33
C LYS A 172 25.09 10.33 -9.56
N TRP A 173 23.94 9.69 -9.83
CA TRP A 173 22.64 10.35 -10.04
C TRP A 173 21.76 10.44 -8.78
N PHE A 174 22.24 9.90 -7.64
CA PHE A 174 21.48 10.00 -6.38
C PHE A 174 21.83 11.32 -5.68
N PRO A 175 20.84 12.19 -5.36
CA PRO A 175 21.07 13.43 -4.63
C PRO A 175 21.65 13.12 -3.23
N LYS A 176 22.72 13.84 -2.86
CA LYS A 176 23.40 13.70 -1.57
C LYS A 176 22.53 14.22 -0.43
#